data_bee432b22d0335391df8ae479642e4e3
#
_entry.id   bee432b22d0335391df8ae479642e4e3
#
_cell.length_a   1.000
_cell.length_b   1.000
_cell.length_c   1.000
_cell.angle_alpha   90.00
_cell.angle_beta   90.00
_cell.angle_gamma   90.00
#
_symmetry.space_group_name_H-M   'P 1'
#
loop_
_entity.id
_entity.type
_entity.pdbx_description
1 polymer ?
#
loop_
_entity_poly.entity_id
_entity_poly.type
_entity_poly.pdbx_seq_one_letter_code
_entity_poly.pdbx_strand_id
1 'polypeptide(L)'
;ENDRDARVYLWGILVTDHSTGDSHFEHTTSWDELDAVSESVLARTFWDRLREIVDGAHREGKSVLIYHYSTPEPSNLQRISQAGLVRGLPEPDDVDSLIEQTFIDMYPIVRANYFGRDGLGLKVVATRGAGFAWRDEDPGGLQSITWLEQVRSGEADLKQRLLEYNEDDVRATAALRDWMAPRG
;
A
#
# COMPACT_ATOMS: atom_id res chain seq x y z
N GLU A 1 2.26 5.11 -3.04
CA GLU A 1 2.15 5.98 -4.24
C GLU A 1 3.52 6.36 -4.79
N ASN A 2 3.62 6.45 -6.11
CA ASN A 2 4.84 6.84 -6.82
C ASN A 2 4.71 8.25 -7.40
N ASP A 3 5.84 8.97 -7.44
CA ASP A 3 5.94 10.22 -8.18
C ASP A 3 6.22 9.99 -9.70
N ARG A 4 6.44 11.08 -10.45
CA ARG A 4 6.69 11.03 -11.89
C ARG A 4 7.91 10.20 -12.29
N ASP A 5 8.95 10.17 -11.44
CA ASP A 5 10.17 9.42 -11.66
C ASP A 5 10.10 7.98 -11.13
N ALA A 6 8.89 7.50 -10.85
CA ALA A 6 8.57 6.20 -10.26
C ALA A 6 9.22 5.98 -8.88
N ARG A 7 9.49 7.07 -8.12
CA ARG A 7 9.91 7.03 -6.73
C ARG A 7 8.72 6.90 -5.80
N VAL A 8 8.81 6.00 -4.84
CA VAL A 8 7.75 5.84 -3.85
C VAL A 8 7.86 6.95 -2.81
N TYR A 9 6.91 7.87 -2.81
CA TYR A 9 6.85 8.99 -1.87
C TYR A 9 5.89 8.78 -0.70
N LEU A 10 5.01 7.79 -0.81
CA LEU A 10 3.98 7.49 0.19
C LEU A 10 3.72 5.99 0.28
N TRP A 11 3.95 5.44 1.46
CA TRP A 11 3.58 4.10 1.87
C TRP A 11 2.42 4.18 2.85
N GLY A 12 1.31 3.51 2.56
CA GLY A 12 0.16 3.42 3.45
C GLY A 12 -0.10 2.00 3.92
N ILE A 13 -0.49 1.85 5.17
CA ILE A 13 -0.89 0.57 5.78
C ILE A 13 -2.22 0.76 6.51
N LEU A 14 -3.17 -0.14 6.28
CA LEU A 14 -4.33 -0.32 7.14
C LEU A 14 -4.08 -1.51 8.06
N VAL A 15 -3.86 -1.24 9.33
CA VAL A 15 -3.68 -2.27 10.36
C VAL A 15 -5.05 -2.65 10.91
N THR A 16 -5.38 -3.94 10.89
CA THR A 16 -6.64 -4.45 11.43
C THR A 16 -6.35 -5.61 12.39
N ASP A 17 -6.78 -5.48 13.63
CA ASP A 17 -6.78 -6.57 14.59
C ASP A 17 -8.15 -7.27 14.58
N HIS A 18 -8.22 -8.44 14.00
CA HIS A 18 -9.47 -9.20 13.89
C HIS A 18 -9.98 -9.73 15.25
N SER A 19 -9.15 -9.75 16.29
CA SER A 19 -9.58 -10.18 17.64
C SER A 19 -10.36 -9.11 18.37
N THR A 20 -10.05 -7.82 18.11
CA THR A 20 -10.74 -6.67 18.73
C THR A 20 -11.69 -5.95 17.76
N GLY A 21 -11.44 -6.11 16.46
CA GLY A 21 -12.13 -5.36 15.39
C GLY A 21 -11.55 -3.96 15.17
N ASP A 22 -10.49 -3.59 15.87
CA ASP A 22 -9.84 -2.30 15.69
C ASP A 22 -9.14 -2.21 14.34
N SER A 23 -9.27 -1.05 13.69
CA SER A 23 -8.63 -0.79 12.42
C SER A 23 -8.19 0.67 12.35
N HIS A 24 -6.93 0.90 11.98
CA HIS A 24 -6.38 2.24 11.83
C HIS A 24 -5.43 2.33 10.64
N PHE A 25 -5.40 3.50 10.03
CA PHE A 25 -4.50 3.81 8.92
C PHE A 25 -3.23 4.47 9.43
N GLU A 26 -2.09 4.01 8.93
CA GLU A 26 -0.78 4.60 9.15
C GLU A 26 -0.11 4.89 7.81
N HIS A 27 0.77 5.87 7.77
CA HIS A 27 1.53 6.17 6.57
C HIS A 27 2.97 6.62 6.87
N THR A 28 3.85 6.39 5.90
CA THR A 28 5.21 6.93 5.86
C THR A 28 5.34 7.72 4.56
N THR A 29 5.61 9.01 4.62
CA THR A 29 5.59 9.89 3.43
C THR A 29 6.70 10.92 3.43
N SER A 30 7.10 11.35 2.24
CA SER A 30 7.91 12.54 1.98
C SER A 30 7.23 13.40 0.92
N TRP A 31 7.12 14.70 1.21
CA TRP A 31 6.58 15.67 0.26
C TRP A 31 7.65 16.33 -0.60
N ASP A 32 8.92 16.15 -0.24
CA ASP A 32 10.04 16.68 -1.00
C ASP A 32 10.32 15.84 -2.25
N GLU A 33 11.07 16.41 -3.18
CA GLU A 33 11.61 15.64 -4.30
C GLU A 33 12.52 14.53 -3.78
N LEU A 34 12.34 13.33 -4.33
CA LEU A 34 13.10 12.15 -3.94
C LEU A 34 14.16 11.80 -4.99
N ASP A 35 15.37 11.59 -4.51
CA ASP A 35 16.37 10.80 -5.22
C ASP A 35 16.36 9.34 -4.73
N ALA A 36 17.23 8.51 -5.26
CA ALA A 36 17.30 7.10 -4.88
C ALA A 36 17.69 6.88 -3.41
N VAL A 37 18.47 7.81 -2.83
CA VAL A 37 18.92 7.72 -1.43
C VAL A 37 17.80 8.11 -0.48
N SER A 38 17.13 9.23 -0.72
CA SER A 38 16.00 9.69 0.09
C SER A 38 14.79 8.74 0.00
N GLU A 39 14.52 8.18 -1.18
CA GLU A 39 13.54 7.09 -1.32
C GLU A 39 13.90 5.87 -0.45
N SER A 40 15.20 5.49 -0.42
CA SER A 40 15.67 4.37 0.39
C SER A 40 15.56 4.63 1.89
N VAL A 41 15.77 5.88 2.34
CA VAL A 41 15.55 6.28 3.74
C VAL A 41 14.07 6.17 4.11
N LEU A 42 13.18 6.62 3.22
CA LEU A 42 11.73 6.53 3.42
C LEU A 42 11.28 5.06 3.50
N ALA A 43 11.75 4.22 2.56
CA ALA A 43 11.43 2.80 2.54
C ALA A 43 11.95 2.06 3.79
N ARG A 44 13.13 2.42 4.31
CA ARG A 44 13.64 1.88 5.58
C ARG A 44 12.69 2.21 6.74
N THR A 45 12.25 3.46 6.85
CA THR A 45 11.30 3.87 7.90
C THR A 45 10.00 3.07 7.82
N PHE A 46 9.48 2.89 6.61
CA PHE A 46 8.30 2.04 6.38
C PHE A 46 8.56 0.58 6.76
N TRP A 47 9.71 0.01 6.37
CA TRP A 47 10.09 -1.35 6.70
C TRP A 47 10.21 -1.59 8.20
N ASP A 48 10.89 -0.68 8.90
CA ASP A 48 11.04 -0.77 10.36
C ASP A 48 9.66 -0.82 11.04
N ARG A 49 8.72 0.04 10.59
CA ARG A 49 7.35 0.05 11.12
C ARG A 49 6.60 -1.24 10.78
N LEU A 50 6.72 -1.73 9.56
CA LEU A 50 6.10 -2.99 9.12
C LEU A 50 6.61 -4.17 9.97
N ARG A 51 7.91 -4.23 10.22
CA ARG A 51 8.51 -5.25 11.10
C ARG A 51 8.02 -5.16 12.54
N GLU A 52 7.89 -3.95 13.10
CA GLU A 52 7.32 -3.76 14.43
C GLU A 52 5.90 -4.36 14.55
N ILE A 53 5.06 -4.13 13.53
CA ILE A 53 3.69 -4.67 13.48
C ILE A 53 3.73 -6.21 13.43
N VAL A 54 4.52 -6.77 12.53
CA VAL A 54 4.62 -8.23 12.32
C VAL A 54 5.19 -8.90 13.57
N ASP A 55 6.31 -8.41 14.09
CA ASP A 55 6.97 -8.98 15.26
C ASP A 55 6.14 -8.78 16.55
N GLY A 56 5.39 -7.68 16.61
CA GLY A 56 4.43 -7.42 17.70
C GLY A 56 3.32 -8.48 17.72
N ALA A 57 2.69 -8.70 16.60
CA ALA A 57 1.63 -9.71 16.45
C ALA A 57 2.14 -11.13 16.77
N HIS A 58 3.32 -11.49 16.28
CA HIS A 58 3.92 -12.79 16.56
C HIS A 58 4.21 -12.99 18.06
N ARG A 59 4.67 -11.95 18.76
CA ARG A 59 4.87 -12.02 20.23
C ARG A 59 3.55 -12.24 20.99
N GLU A 60 2.43 -11.81 20.43
CA GLU A 60 1.08 -12.06 20.95
C GLU A 60 0.48 -13.41 20.49
N GLY A 61 1.24 -14.21 19.76
CA GLY A 61 0.77 -15.50 19.22
C GLY A 61 -0.22 -15.35 18.05
N LYS A 62 -0.27 -14.17 17.42
CA LYS A 62 -1.11 -13.88 16.25
C LYS A 62 -0.32 -14.14 14.96
N SER A 63 -1.02 -14.59 13.91
CA SER A 63 -0.49 -14.63 12.55
C SER A 63 -0.79 -13.31 11.85
N VAL A 64 0.06 -12.92 10.90
CA VAL A 64 -0.10 -11.70 10.09
C VAL A 64 -0.27 -12.08 8.62
N LEU A 65 -1.23 -11.45 7.95
CA LEU A 65 -1.39 -11.50 6.51
C LEU A 65 -1.44 -10.07 5.98
N ILE A 66 -0.65 -9.79 4.93
CA ILE A 66 -0.52 -8.49 4.31
C ILE A 66 -1.16 -8.56 2.93
N TYR A 67 -2.35 -7.99 2.80
CA TYR A 67 -3.06 -7.95 1.53
C TYR A 67 -2.63 -6.73 0.71
N HIS A 68 -2.37 -6.96 -0.56
CA HIS A 68 -2.09 -5.93 -1.55
C HIS A 68 -2.81 -6.24 -2.86
N TYR A 69 -2.82 -5.29 -3.79
CA TYR A 69 -3.45 -5.46 -5.08
C TYR A 69 -2.45 -5.29 -6.21
N SER A 70 -2.10 -6.40 -6.90
CA SER A 70 -1.06 -6.43 -7.92
C SER A 70 0.36 -6.25 -7.35
N THR A 71 1.34 -5.93 -8.18
CA THR A 71 2.77 -6.02 -7.87
C THR A 71 3.48 -4.77 -7.31
N PRO A 72 2.88 -3.56 -7.26
CA PRO A 72 3.65 -2.35 -6.96
C PRO A 72 4.36 -2.38 -5.62
N GLU A 73 3.68 -2.75 -4.53
CA GLU A 73 4.23 -2.69 -3.18
C GLU A 73 5.39 -3.66 -2.99
N PRO A 74 5.25 -4.98 -3.24
CA PRO A 74 6.36 -5.91 -3.08
C PRO A 74 7.51 -5.60 -4.05
N SER A 75 7.21 -5.26 -5.32
CA SER A 75 8.25 -4.95 -6.31
C SER A 75 9.08 -3.73 -5.95
N ASN A 76 8.47 -2.69 -5.36
CA ASN A 76 9.20 -1.51 -4.90
C ASN A 76 10.08 -1.82 -3.69
N LEU A 77 9.59 -2.61 -2.72
CA LEU A 77 10.41 -3.06 -1.59
C LEU A 77 11.63 -3.86 -2.05
N GLN A 78 11.43 -4.82 -2.95
CA GLN A 78 12.51 -5.61 -3.54
C GLN A 78 13.52 -4.75 -4.30
N ARG A 79 13.06 -3.85 -5.16
CA ARG A 79 13.91 -2.93 -5.94
C ARG A 79 14.78 -2.05 -5.03
N ILE A 80 14.19 -1.48 -4.00
CA ILE A 80 14.89 -0.56 -3.08
C ILE A 80 15.89 -1.34 -2.21
N SER A 81 15.50 -2.52 -1.70
CA SER A 81 16.39 -3.40 -0.95
C SER A 81 17.60 -3.83 -1.79
N GLN A 82 17.38 -4.30 -3.01
CA GLN A 82 18.44 -4.72 -3.94
C GLN A 82 19.42 -3.58 -4.28
N ALA A 83 18.95 -2.34 -4.31
CA ALA A 83 19.82 -1.18 -4.55
C ALA A 83 20.80 -0.92 -3.40
N GLY A 84 20.44 -1.26 -2.15
CA GLY A 84 21.34 -1.24 -0.99
C GLY A 84 21.96 0.13 -0.67
N LEU A 85 21.26 1.24 -0.98
CA LEU A 85 21.85 2.59 -0.99
C LEU A 85 22.03 3.20 0.40
N VAL A 86 21.33 2.71 1.42
CA VAL A 86 21.44 3.23 2.77
C VAL A 86 21.59 2.10 3.79
N ARG A 87 22.35 2.38 4.85
CA ARG A 87 22.54 1.42 5.93
C ARG A 87 21.22 1.17 6.69
N GLY A 88 20.95 -0.09 6.99
CA GLY A 88 19.76 -0.51 7.74
C GLY A 88 18.53 -0.74 6.84
N LEU A 89 18.68 -0.70 5.52
CA LEU A 89 17.71 -1.36 4.64
C LEU A 89 17.71 -2.87 4.93
N PRO A 90 16.54 -3.53 4.76
CA PRO A 90 16.51 -4.99 4.83
C PRO A 90 17.39 -5.60 3.74
N GLU A 91 17.98 -6.74 4.04
CA GLU A 91 18.63 -7.55 2.99
C GLU A 91 17.55 -8.07 2.01
N PRO A 92 17.88 -8.24 0.73
CA PRO A 92 16.92 -8.75 -0.26
C PRO A 92 16.25 -10.07 0.16
N ASP A 93 17.00 -10.99 0.75
CA ASP A 93 16.47 -12.28 1.23
C ASP A 93 15.46 -12.11 2.38
N ASP A 94 15.62 -11.09 3.24
CA ASP A 94 14.67 -10.79 4.31
C ASP A 94 13.35 -10.24 3.74
N VAL A 95 13.44 -9.41 2.69
CA VAL A 95 12.26 -8.89 1.97
C VAL A 95 11.51 -10.02 1.29
N ASP A 96 12.22 -10.86 0.54
CA ASP A 96 11.62 -11.98 -0.18
C ASP A 96 10.97 -12.97 0.80
N SER A 97 11.64 -13.29 1.90
CA SER A 97 11.11 -14.16 2.95
C SER A 97 9.82 -13.61 3.59
N LEU A 98 9.78 -12.30 3.89
CA LEU A 98 8.56 -11.69 4.43
C LEU A 98 7.42 -11.72 3.40
N ILE A 99 7.72 -11.40 2.14
CA ILE A 99 6.72 -11.43 1.06
C ILE A 99 6.15 -12.86 0.91
N GLU A 100 6.99 -13.86 0.81
CA GLU A 100 6.56 -15.26 0.67
C GLU A 100 5.71 -15.75 1.83
N GLN A 101 6.02 -15.33 3.06
CA GLN A 101 5.35 -15.81 4.26
C GLN A 101 4.06 -15.09 4.60
N THR A 102 3.94 -13.80 4.22
CA THR A 102 2.86 -12.97 4.75
C THR A 102 2.05 -12.23 3.68
N PHE A 103 2.60 -11.97 2.48
CA PHE A 103 1.89 -11.19 1.47
C PHE A 103 0.91 -12.02 0.68
N ILE A 104 -0.26 -11.45 0.42
CA ILE A 104 -1.31 -12.03 -0.40
C ILE A 104 -1.71 -11.03 -1.48
N ASP A 105 -1.37 -11.34 -2.73
CA ASP A 105 -1.84 -10.57 -3.87
C ASP A 105 -3.30 -10.90 -4.19
N MET A 106 -4.17 -9.91 -4.05
CA MET A 106 -5.59 -10.06 -4.34
C MET A 106 -5.90 -10.12 -5.85
N TYR A 107 -5.01 -9.59 -6.71
CA TYR A 107 -5.28 -9.54 -8.15
C TYR A 107 -5.43 -10.92 -8.81
N PRO A 108 -4.56 -11.92 -8.60
CA PRO A 108 -4.76 -13.27 -9.12
C PRO A 108 -6.05 -13.92 -8.65
N ILE A 109 -6.43 -13.68 -7.39
CA ILE A 109 -7.67 -14.21 -6.81
C ILE A 109 -8.89 -13.60 -7.52
N VAL A 110 -8.89 -12.27 -7.68
CA VAL A 110 -9.92 -11.55 -8.43
C VAL A 110 -10.00 -12.07 -9.87
N ARG A 111 -8.85 -12.19 -10.55
CA ARG A 111 -8.78 -12.65 -11.94
C ARG A 111 -9.33 -14.07 -12.13
N ALA A 112 -9.16 -14.93 -11.14
CA ALA A 112 -9.67 -16.30 -11.19
C ALA A 112 -11.19 -16.40 -10.94
N ASN A 113 -11.78 -15.46 -10.20
CA ASN A 113 -13.15 -15.56 -9.70
C ASN A 113 -14.11 -14.45 -10.23
N TYR A 114 -13.57 -13.40 -10.84
CA TYR A 114 -14.35 -12.26 -11.28
C TYR A 114 -14.21 -12.01 -12.78
N PHE A 115 -15.33 -11.74 -13.46
CA PHE A 115 -15.38 -11.43 -14.88
C PHE A 115 -16.00 -10.04 -15.10
N GLY A 116 -15.15 -9.01 -15.35
CA GLY A 116 -15.60 -7.62 -15.53
C GLY A 116 -15.38 -7.11 -16.97
N ARG A 117 -16.40 -6.44 -17.55
CA ARG A 117 -16.28 -5.79 -18.88
C ARG A 117 -15.31 -4.61 -18.86
N ASP A 118 -15.16 -3.95 -17.71
CA ASP A 118 -14.42 -2.68 -17.57
C ASP A 118 -13.01 -2.89 -16.96
N GLY A 119 -12.54 -4.15 -17.01
CA GLY A 119 -11.24 -4.52 -16.47
C GLY A 119 -11.29 -4.99 -15.01
N LEU A 120 -10.10 -5.30 -14.48
CA LEU A 120 -9.92 -5.88 -13.14
C LEU A 120 -9.04 -4.99 -12.24
N GLY A 121 -8.93 -3.69 -12.54
CA GLY A 121 -8.25 -2.74 -11.64
C GLY A 121 -8.98 -2.61 -10.30
N LEU A 122 -8.23 -2.33 -9.22
CA LEU A 122 -8.77 -2.23 -7.86
C LEU A 122 -10.03 -1.35 -7.80
N LYS A 123 -10.01 -0.19 -8.43
CA LYS A 123 -11.15 0.75 -8.44
C LYS A 123 -12.40 0.16 -9.05
N VAL A 124 -12.26 -0.57 -10.15
CA VAL A 124 -13.39 -1.22 -10.81
C VAL A 124 -13.98 -2.31 -9.93
N VAL A 125 -13.13 -3.19 -9.42
CA VAL A 125 -13.59 -4.37 -8.68
C VAL A 125 -14.09 -4.01 -7.27
N ALA A 126 -13.42 -3.11 -6.57
CA ALA A 126 -13.85 -2.68 -5.25
C ALA A 126 -15.17 -1.89 -5.31
N THR A 127 -15.36 -1.01 -6.32
CA THR A 127 -16.62 -0.29 -6.48
C THR A 127 -17.75 -1.22 -6.87
N ARG A 128 -17.55 -2.06 -7.89
CA ARG A 128 -18.64 -2.88 -8.44
C ARG A 128 -18.90 -4.17 -7.66
N GLY A 129 -17.86 -4.74 -7.06
CA GLY A 129 -17.95 -5.96 -6.27
C GLY A 129 -18.24 -5.68 -4.81
N ALA A 130 -17.33 -4.99 -4.13
CA ALA A 130 -17.43 -4.71 -2.70
C ALA A 130 -18.31 -3.50 -2.35
N GLY A 131 -18.74 -2.70 -3.33
CA GLY A 131 -19.54 -1.49 -3.09
C GLY A 131 -18.75 -0.35 -2.45
N PHE A 132 -17.42 -0.38 -2.55
CA PHE A 132 -16.55 0.65 -2.01
C PHE A 132 -16.63 1.95 -2.83
N ALA A 133 -16.66 3.09 -2.14
CA ALA A 133 -16.63 4.41 -2.76
C ALA A 133 -15.45 5.21 -2.23
N TRP A 134 -14.62 5.73 -3.13
CA TRP A 134 -13.57 6.67 -2.79
C TRP A 134 -14.17 8.01 -2.36
N ARG A 135 -13.51 8.71 -1.44
CA ARG A 135 -13.87 10.09 -1.04
C ARG A 135 -13.69 11.08 -2.20
N ASP A 136 -12.72 10.80 -3.06
CA ASP A 136 -12.47 11.60 -4.25
C ASP A 136 -13.40 11.20 -5.41
N GLU A 137 -13.95 12.21 -6.12
CA GLU A 137 -14.88 11.98 -7.24
C GLU A 137 -14.17 11.46 -8.50
N ASP A 138 -12.88 11.78 -8.68
CA ASP A 138 -12.06 11.32 -9.81
C ASP A 138 -10.74 10.68 -9.31
N PRO A 139 -10.80 9.50 -8.71
CA PRO A 139 -9.65 8.84 -8.13
C PRO A 139 -8.77 8.21 -9.21
N GLY A 140 -7.95 9.00 -9.92
CA GLY A 140 -7.01 8.54 -10.95
C GLY A 140 -5.56 8.50 -10.47
N GLY A 141 -4.80 7.43 -10.76
CA GLY A 141 -3.38 7.34 -10.41
C GLY A 141 -2.52 8.45 -11.06
N LEU A 142 -2.87 8.93 -12.25
CA LEU A 142 -2.22 10.08 -12.88
C LEU A 142 -2.54 11.39 -12.13
N GLN A 143 -3.70 11.47 -11.51
CA GLN A 143 -4.11 12.65 -10.76
C GLN A 143 -3.30 12.81 -9.47
N SER A 144 -2.94 11.71 -8.79
CA SER A 144 -2.11 11.77 -7.58
C SER A 144 -0.72 12.33 -7.86
N ILE A 145 -0.13 12.03 -9.02
CA ILE A 145 1.15 12.62 -9.46
C ILE A 145 1.01 14.14 -9.63
N THR A 146 -0.07 14.60 -10.27
CA THR A 146 -0.34 16.03 -10.46
C THR A 146 -0.51 16.75 -9.12
N TRP A 147 -1.26 16.18 -8.19
CA TRP A 147 -1.43 16.76 -6.85
C TRP A 147 -0.11 16.81 -6.08
N LEU A 148 0.76 15.79 -6.20
CA LEU A 148 2.07 15.83 -5.58
C LEU A 148 2.93 16.99 -6.12
N GLU A 149 2.91 17.22 -7.44
CA GLU A 149 3.63 18.36 -8.05
C GLU A 149 3.10 19.70 -7.56
N GLN A 150 1.80 19.83 -7.42
CA GLN A 150 1.16 21.02 -6.85
C GLN A 150 1.55 21.21 -5.37
N VAL A 151 1.59 20.13 -4.57
CA VAL A 151 2.12 20.18 -3.19
C VAL A 151 3.56 20.69 -3.16
N ARG A 152 4.42 20.17 -4.03
CA ARG A 152 5.83 20.60 -4.17
C ARG A 152 5.95 22.05 -4.64
N SER A 153 4.96 22.54 -5.36
CA SER A 153 4.87 23.95 -5.80
C SER A 153 4.25 24.89 -4.75
N GLY A 154 3.81 24.36 -3.60
CA GLY A 154 3.32 25.17 -2.47
C GLY A 154 1.84 25.01 -2.11
N GLU A 155 1.07 24.19 -2.84
CA GLU A 155 -0.35 23.92 -2.53
C GLU A 155 -0.49 22.88 -1.40
N ALA A 156 -0.21 23.30 -0.16
CA ALA A 156 -0.13 22.41 1.00
C ALA A 156 -1.46 21.67 1.31
N ASP A 157 -2.59 22.25 0.94
CA ASP A 157 -3.93 21.65 1.22
C ASP A 157 -4.13 20.31 0.51
N LEU A 158 -3.44 20.09 -0.60
CA LEU A 158 -3.50 18.81 -1.33
C LEU A 158 -2.80 17.64 -0.62
N LYS A 159 -1.98 17.91 0.40
CA LYS A 159 -1.36 16.83 1.22
C LYS A 159 -2.42 15.93 1.85
N GLN A 160 -3.42 16.53 2.46
CA GLN A 160 -4.52 15.79 3.08
C GLN A 160 -5.28 14.95 2.05
N ARG A 161 -5.55 15.52 0.87
CA ARG A 161 -6.22 14.82 -0.23
C ARG A 161 -5.42 13.59 -0.70
N LEU A 162 -4.09 13.71 -0.83
CA LEU A 162 -3.22 12.59 -1.18
C LEU A 162 -3.20 11.48 -0.12
N LEU A 163 -3.21 11.85 1.16
CA LEU A 163 -3.30 10.88 2.25
C LEU A 163 -4.65 10.15 2.25
N GLU A 164 -5.75 10.88 2.08
CA GLU A 164 -7.09 10.32 1.99
C GLU A 164 -7.24 9.40 0.78
N TYR A 165 -6.66 9.77 -0.36
CA TYR A 165 -6.65 8.94 -1.54
C TYR A 165 -5.90 7.62 -1.32
N ASN A 166 -4.71 7.67 -0.71
CA ASN A 166 -3.96 6.46 -0.38
C ASN A 166 -4.65 5.62 0.69
N GLU A 167 -5.25 6.25 1.70
CA GLU A 167 -6.06 5.55 2.69
C GLU A 167 -7.25 4.83 2.04
N ASP A 168 -7.93 5.45 1.08
CA ASP A 168 -9.03 4.83 0.35
C ASP A 168 -8.56 3.63 -0.47
N ASP A 169 -7.38 3.66 -1.10
CA ASP A 169 -6.84 2.53 -1.84
C ASP A 169 -6.57 1.31 -0.93
N VAL A 170 -6.00 1.51 0.26
CA VAL A 170 -5.79 0.41 1.20
C VAL A 170 -7.10 -0.08 1.83
N ARG A 171 -8.07 0.81 2.08
CA ARG A 171 -9.42 0.43 2.55
C ARG A 171 -10.22 -0.29 1.48
N ALA A 172 -10.07 0.07 0.21
CA ALA A 172 -10.67 -0.63 -0.91
C ALA A 172 -10.16 -2.07 -1.02
N THR A 173 -8.86 -2.28 -0.81
CA THR A 173 -8.26 -3.61 -0.77
C THR A 173 -8.82 -4.44 0.39
N ALA A 174 -9.00 -3.86 1.58
CA ALA A 174 -9.61 -4.50 2.72
C ALA A 174 -11.10 -4.85 2.47
N ALA A 175 -11.87 -3.92 1.91
CA ALA A 175 -13.28 -4.15 1.55
C ALA A 175 -13.40 -5.27 0.50
N LEU A 176 -12.50 -5.31 -0.47
CA LEU A 176 -12.46 -6.37 -1.48
C LEU A 176 -12.15 -7.74 -0.85
N ARG A 177 -11.18 -7.82 0.06
CA ARG A 177 -10.87 -9.03 0.83
C ARG A 177 -12.12 -9.54 1.57
N ASP A 178 -12.80 -8.65 2.29
CA ASP A 178 -13.97 -9.02 3.10
C ASP A 178 -15.16 -9.45 2.21
N TRP A 179 -15.32 -8.79 1.05
CA TRP A 179 -16.34 -9.18 0.07
C TRP A 179 -16.09 -10.55 -0.54
N MET A 180 -14.82 -10.92 -0.75
CA MET A 180 -14.41 -12.22 -1.32
C MET A 180 -14.27 -13.32 -0.27
N ALA A 181 -14.28 -12.99 1.02
CA ALA A 181 -14.23 -14.00 2.08
C ALA A 181 -15.43 -14.96 1.98
N PRO A 182 -15.22 -16.26 2.22
CA PRO A 182 -16.32 -17.23 2.23
C PRO A 182 -17.40 -16.77 3.22
N ARG A 183 -18.63 -16.62 2.74
CA ARG A 183 -19.77 -16.43 3.62
C ARG A 183 -20.16 -17.78 4.19
N GLY A 184 -19.84 -17.99 5.48
CA GLY A 184 -20.22 -19.19 6.22
C GLY A 184 -21.73 -19.35 6.33
#